data_f750d94007eb9a093154a591ead6801f
#
_entry.id   f750d94007eb9a093154a591ead6801f
#
_cell.length_a   1.000
_cell.length_b   1.000
_cell.length_c   1.000
_cell.angle_alpha   90.00
_cell.angle_beta   90.00
_cell.angle_gamma   90.00
#
_symmetry.space_group_name_H-M   'P 1'
#
loop_
_entity.id
_entity.type
_entity.pdbx_description
1 polymer ?
#
loop_
_entity_poly.entity_id
_entity_poly.type
_entity_poly.pdbx_seq_one_letter_code
_entity_poly.pdbx_strand_id
1 'polypeptide(L)'
;RYTSKEFMKLEWDHIWTKIWLRGGLTQDLKEANDYITTEIGNYSILITRGEDMKARAFYNVCKHRGNTLAQQKMGKIDKTFKCSYHRWQYDAAGQLVDAPDPHTFPQGVCDPSLHLTELPCEEWNGWIMYSLNPDVRPLDEWLGPVKAHLEAYNFDKMDLVMDMTVEWNCNWKASVDAFNETYHVWGTHPQLMDWLDDQNVQIDLYDIHNRYLVPFGVPSPRPHIDQEVIGPNLEVYMEQNGVDPKDFKGNAQEARRAIQLAQRERADEMGWDFSNLNDDQLSDDYHYCVFPNVTLNTH
;
A
#
# COMPACT_ATOMS: atom_id res chain seq x y z
N ARG A 1 -20.91 -3.95 -14.68
CA ARG A 1 -19.91 -3.14 -13.93
C ARG A 1 -18.48 -3.68 -14.12
N TYR A 2 -18.30 -4.99 -14.15
CA TYR A 2 -16.95 -5.61 -14.27
C TYR A 2 -16.40 -5.66 -15.69
N THR A 3 -17.24 -5.64 -16.72
CA THR A 3 -16.86 -5.82 -18.13
C THR A 3 -17.24 -4.65 -19.04
N SER A 4 -17.95 -3.64 -18.54
CA SER A 4 -18.38 -2.48 -19.34
C SER A 4 -17.27 -1.43 -19.43
N LYS A 5 -16.93 -1.04 -20.64
CA LYS A 5 -15.97 0.04 -20.91
C LYS A 5 -16.52 1.41 -20.50
N GLU A 6 -17.83 1.60 -20.66
CA GLU A 6 -18.53 2.82 -20.24
C GLU A 6 -18.45 2.98 -18.71
N PHE A 7 -18.64 1.88 -17.98
CA PHE A 7 -18.53 1.89 -16.53
C PHE A 7 -17.10 2.17 -16.07
N MET A 8 -16.10 1.56 -16.73
CA MET A 8 -14.69 1.85 -16.45
C MET A 8 -14.34 3.32 -16.70
N LYS A 9 -14.96 3.93 -17.74
CA LYS A 9 -14.79 5.37 -17.95
C LYS A 9 -15.37 6.21 -16.82
N LEU A 10 -16.53 5.84 -16.29
CA LEU A 10 -17.14 6.51 -15.13
C LEU A 10 -16.25 6.34 -13.88
N GLU A 11 -15.70 5.15 -13.63
CA GLU A 11 -14.75 4.92 -12.54
C GLU A 11 -13.52 5.82 -12.69
N TRP A 12 -13.00 5.94 -13.92
CA TRP A 12 -11.88 6.82 -14.20
C TRP A 12 -12.20 8.28 -13.88
N ASP A 13 -13.34 8.78 -14.39
CA ASP A 13 -13.74 10.18 -14.26
C ASP A 13 -14.13 10.55 -12.80
N HIS A 14 -14.63 9.59 -12.01
CA HIS A 14 -15.23 9.86 -10.70
C HIS A 14 -14.52 9.20 -9.51
N ILE A 15 -13.61 8.25 -9.74
CA ILE A 15 -12.83 7.59 -8.70
C ILE A 15 -11.34 7.89 -8.90
N TRP A 16 -10.71 7.27 -9.89
CA TRP A 16 -9.25 7.27 -10.05
C TRP A 16 -8.61 8.66 -10.14
N THR A 17 -9.32 9.63 -10.71
CA THR A 17 -8.84 11.02 -10.81
C THR A 17 -9.24 11.88 -9.62
N LYS A 18 -9.89 11.35 -8.57
CA LYS A 18 -10.49 12.14 -7.48
C LYS A 18 -10.00 11.81 -6.09
N ILE A 19 -9.27 10.74 -5.94
CA ILE A 19 -8.90 10.15 -4.65
C ILE A 19 -7.39 10.15 -4.43
N TRP A 20 -6.97 9.76 -3.23
CA TRP A 20 -5.58 9.44 -2.94
C TRP A 20 -5.20 8.10 -3.54
N LEU A 21 -4.02 8.03 -4.13
CA LEU A 21 -3.41 6.87 -4.76
C LEU A 21 -2.05 6.59 -4.13
N ARG A 22 -1.68 5.32 -4.00
CA ARG A 22 -0.35 4.96 -3.56
C ARG A 22 0.66 5.26 -4.66
N GLY A 23 1.69 6.04 -4.33
CA GLY A 23 2.79 6.38 -5.23
C GLY A 23 4.03 5.49 -5.05
N GLY A 24 4.33 5.08 -3.81
CA GLY A 24 5.50 4.29 -3.45
C GLY A 24 5.68 4.19 -1.96
N LEU A 25 6.87 3.82 -1.53
CA LEU A 25 7.27 3.78 -0.13
C LEU A 25 8.26 4.92 0.17
N THR A 26 8.25 5.42 1.40
CA THR A 26 9.21 6.47 1.82
C THR A 26 10.64 5.97 1.75
N GLN A 27 10.86 4.67 1.97
CA GLN A 27 12.17 4.04 1.83
C GLN A 27 12.71 3.98 0.39
N ASP A 28 11.87 4.24 -0.62
CA ASP A 28 12.31 4.36 -2.01
C ASP A 28 12.95 5.72 -2.30
N LEU A 29 12.76 6.71 -1.41
CA LEU A 29 13.23 8.09 -1.52
C LEU A 29 13.99 8.50 -0.25
N LYS A 30 15.08 7.78 0.08
CA LYS A 30 15.84 7.98 1.33
C LYS A 30 16.65 9.26 1.35
N GLU A 31 17.14 9.69 0.20
CA GLU A 31 18.06 10.81 0.09
C GLU A 31 17.49 11.91 -0.80
N ALA A 32 17.95 13.14 -0.57
CA ALA A 32 17.64 14.24 -1.47
C ALA A 32 18.00 13.90 -2.91
N ASN A 33 17.16 14.30 -3.85
CA ASN A 33 17.28 14.04 -5.28
C ASN A 33 17.00 12.60 -5.72
N ASP A 34 16.57 11.70 -4.82
CA ASP A 34 15.98 10.44 -5.20
C ASP A 34 14.64 10.65 -5.90
N TYR A 35 14.30 9.76 -6.80
CA TYR A 35 13.01 9.77 -7.47
C TYR A 35 12.48 8.36 -7.76
N ILE A 36 11.17 8.27 -7.84
CA ILE A 36 10.44 7.11 -8.37
C ILE A 36 9.43 7.57 -9.42
N THR A 37 9.05 6.67 -10.31
CA THR A 37 7.95 6.90 -11.24
C THR A 37 6.88 5.83 -11.05
N THR A 38 5.63 6.22 -11.18
CA THR A 38 4.48 5.31 -11.16
C THR A 38 3.52 5.65 -12.28
N GLU A 39 2.80 4.64 -12.76
CA GLU A 39 1.84 4.78 -13.85
C GLU A 39 0.41 4.56 -13.34
N ILE A 40 -0.50 5.39 -13.76
CA ILE A 40 -1.94 5.22 -13.50
C ILE A 40 -2.74 5.56 -14.75
N GLY A 41 -3.36 4.55 -15.37
CA GLY A 41 -4.02 4.69 -16.66
C GLY A 41 -3.06 5.21 -17.73
N ASN A 42 -3.31 6.42 -18.24
CA ASN A 42 -2.48 7.07 -19.25
C ASN A 42 -1.51 8.11 -18.66
N TYR A 43 -1.42 8.22 -17.33
CA TYR A 43 -0.58 9.20 -16.67
C TYR A 43 0.68 8.55 -16.11
N SER A 44 1.82 9.16 -16.40
CA SER A 44 3.09 8.88 -15.75
C SER A 44 3.32 9.95 -14.68
N ILE A 45 3.59 9.51 -13.46
CA ILE A 45 3.79 10.37 -12.30
C ILE A 45 5.24 10.25 -11.85
N LEU A 46 5.87 11.38 -11.62
CA LEU A 46 7.21 11.51 -11.07
C LEU A 46 7.10 11.95 -9.61
N ILE A 47 7.65 11.15 -8.71
CA ILE A 47 7.71 11.48 -7.28
C ILE A 47 9.18 11.65 -6.91
N THR A 48 9.50 12.75 -6.24
CA THR A 48 10.88 13.15 -5.94
C THR A 48 11.05 13.44 -4.47
N ARG A 49 12.27 13.29 -3.96
CA ARG A 49 12.71 13.83 -2.68
C ARG A 49 13.45 15.13 -2.90
N GLY A 50 12.88 16.25 -2.46
CA GLY A 50 13.54 17.56 -2.53
C GLY A 50 14.74 17.65 -1.58
N GLU A 51 15.58 18.69 -1.73
CA GLU A 51 16.67 18.96 -0.79
C GLU A 51 16.18 19.32 0.62
N ASP A 52 14.95 19.76 0.75
CA ASP A 52 14.23 19.97 2.02
C ASP A 52 13.66 18.68 2.62
N MET A 53 13.99 17.54 2.05
CA MET A 53 13.54 16.18 2.44
C MET A 53 12.03 15.98 2.33
N LYS A 54 11.29 16.80 1.60
CA LYS A 54 9.87 16.59 1.33
C LYS A 54 9.66 15.77 0.05
N ALA A 55 8.74 14.82 0.10
CA ALA A 55 8.24 14.18 -1.09
C ALA A 55 7.31 15.12 -1.88
N ARG A 56 7.45 15.12 -3.21
CA ARG A 56 6.58 15.88 -4.13
C ARG A 56 6.23 15.01 -5.31
N ALA A 57 5.02 15.15 -5.80
CA ALA A 57 4.54 14.42 -6.97
C ALA A 57 4.25 15.40 -8.12
N PHE A 58 4.58 15.01 -9.33
CA PHE A 58 4.39 15.77 -10.56
C PHE A 58 3.91 14.86 -11.68
N TYR A 59 3.24 15.42 -12.68
CA TYR A 59 3.18 14.72 -13.96
C TYR A 59 4.59 14.58 -14.53
N ASN A 60 4.99 13.39 -14.92
CA ASN A 60 6.31 13.08 -15.49
C ASN A 60 6.43 13.61 -16.93
N VAL A 61 6.18 14.90 -17.13
CA VAL A 61 6.01 15.53 -18.43
C VAL A 61 6.72 16.87 -18.47
N CYS A 62 7.64 17.04 -19.43
CA CYS A 62 8.28 18.33 -19.71
C CYS A 62 7.26 19.36 -20.20
N LYS A 63 7.21 20.51 -19.57
CA LYS A 63 6.27 21.61 -19.91
C LYS A 63 6.49 22.20 -21.30
N HIS A 64 7.64 21.96 -21.93
CA HIS A 64 7.91 22.46 -23.26
C HIS A 64 7.04 21.79 -24.34
N ARG A 65 7.20 20.48 -24.53
CA ARG A 65 6.50 19.71 -25.58
C ARG A 65 6.09 18.30 -25.15
N GLY A 66 5.84 18.07 -23.87
CA GLY A 66 5.23 16.84 -23.40
C GLY A 66 6.15 15.61 -23.36
N ASN A 67 7.45 15.76 -23.50
CA ASN A 67 8.36 14.62 -23.42
C ASN A 67 8.47 14.11 -21.98
N THR A 68 8.52 12.79 -21.78
CA THR A 68 8.76 12.15 -20.49
C THR A 68 10.14 12.56 -19.95
N LEU A 69 10.22 12.96 -18.67
CA LEU A 69 11.45 13.41 -18.02
C LEU A 69 12.26 12.23 -17.46
N ALA A 70 11.67 11.47 -16.56
CA ALA A 70 12.28 10.28 -15.97
C ALA A 70 11.74 9.03 -16.68
N GLN A 71 12.65 8.22 -17.25
CA GLN A 71 12.29 7.01 -18.00
C GLN A 71 12.48 5.72 -17.18
N GLN A 72 13.19 5.81 -16.05
CA GLN A 72 13.44 4.68 -15.16
C GLN A 72 12.44 4.69 -14.01
N LYS A 73 12.09 3.51 -13.49
CA LYS A 73 11.18 3.38 -12.36
C LYS A 73 11.66 4.10 -11.10
N MET A 74 12.97 4.14 -10.88
CA MET A 74 13.59 4.80 -9.74
C MET A 74 15.04 5.19 -10.07
N GLY A 75 15.56 6.14 -9.32
CA GLY A 75 16.92 6.59 -9.46
C GLY A 75 17.21 7.82 -8.62
N LYS A 76 18.39 8.38 -8.85
CA LYS A 76 18.82 9.63 -8.23
C LYS A 76 19.31 10.58 -9.31
N ILE A 77 18.90 11.82 -9.24
CA ILE A 77 19.45 12.88 -10.11
C ILE A 77 20.61 13.56 -9.42
N ASP A 78 21.56 14.00 -10.21
CA ASP A 78 22.72 14.73 -9.72
C ASP A 78 22.29 16.10 -9.16
N LYS A 79 21.56 16.87 -9.95
CA LYS A 79 20.94 18.15 -9.56
C LYS A 79 19.59 18.37 -10.26
N THR A 80 19.46 17.91 -11.51
CA THR A 80 18.30 18.21 -12.34
C THR A 80 17.90 17.04 -13.23
N PHE A 81 16.59 16.94 -13.50
CA PHE A 81 16.05 16.18 -14.62
C PHE A 81 16.31 16.96 -15.91
N LYS A 82 17.07 16.38 -16.81
CA LYS A 82 17.34 17.01 -18.11
C LYS A 82 16.50 16.37 -19.19
N CYS A 83 15.54 17.12 -19.71
CA CYS A 83 14.70 16.67 -20.81
C CYS A 83 15.54 16.23 -22.01
N SER A 84 15.34 15.00 -22.47
CA SER A 84 16.13 14.43 -23.58
C SER A 84 15.86 15.11 -24.92
N TYR A 85 14.72 15.82 -25.06
CA TYR A 85 14.33 16.45 -26.31
C TYR A 85 15.02 17.81 -26.53
N HIS A 86 14.76 18.81 -25.64
CA HIS A 86 15.31 20.17 -25.80
C HIS A 86 16.11 20.66 -24.58
N ARG A 87 16.55 19.74 -23.72
CA ARG A 87 17.48 20.00 -22.61
C ARG A 87 16.95 20.97 -21.52
N TRP A 88 15.63 21.19 -21.43
CA TRP A 88 15.08 21.88 -20.28
C TRP A 88 15.40 21.12 -19.01
N GLN A 89 15.78 21.82 -17.95
CA GLN A 89 16.27 21.22 -16.71
C GLN A 89 15.39 21.60 -15.55
N TYR A 90 14.90 20.60 -14.84
CA TYR A 90 14.05 20.75 -13.66
C TYR A 90 14.76 20.18 -12.45
N ASP A 91 14.70 20.89 -11.30
CA ASP A 91 15.19 20.36 -10.04
C ASP A 91 14.20 19.38 -9.41
N ALA A 92 14.55 18.81 -8.25
CA ALA A 92 13.70 17.89 -7.51
C ALA A 92 12.46 18.58 -6.88
N ALA A 93 12.40 19.90 -6.84
CA ALA A 93 11.21 20.66 -6.45
C ALA A 93 10.30 20.99 -7.64
N GLY A 94 10.62 20.47 -8.85
CA GLY A 94 9.86 20.69 -10.07
C GLY A 94 10.06 22.03 -10.73
N GLN A 95 10.99 22.86 -10.25
CA GLN A 95 11.25 24.18 -10.81
C GLN A 95 12.06 24.05 -12.10
N LEU A 96 11.70 24.80 -13.13
CA LEU A 96 12.56 24.95 -14.30
C LEU A 96 13.72 25.86 -13.91
N VAL A 97 14.92 25.29 -13.89
CA VAL A 97 16.13 26.01 -13.45
C VAL A 97 17.04 26.44 -14.61
N ASP A 98 16.91 25.75 -15.75
CA ASP A 98 17.70 26.07 -16.95
C ASP A 98 16.98 25.62 -18.22
N ALA A 99 17.19 26.38 -19.29
CA ALA A 99 16.76 26.06 -20.65
C ALA A 99 17.75 26.64 -21.66
N PRO A 100 17.93 26.03 -22.84
CA PRO A 100 18.73 26.61 -23.91
C PRO A 100 18.21 28.01 -24.30
N ASP A 101 19.13 28.88 -24.63
CA ASP A 101 18.84 30.27 -25.07
C ASP A 101 17.94 31.04 -24.08
N PRO A 102 18.29 31.12 -22.77
CA PRO A 102 17.45 31.67 -21.73
C PRO A 102 17.05 33.14 -21.98
N HIS A 103 17.83 33.85 -22.76
CA HIS A 103 17.55 35.24 -23.17
C HIS A 103 16.34 35.39 -24.10
N THR A 104 15.85 34.30 -24.68
CA THR A 104 14.65 34.27 -25.53
C THR A 104 13.34 34.20 -24.77
N PHE A 105 13.39 34.03 -23.45
CA PHE A 105 12.23 33.96 -22.57
C PHE A 105 11.93 35.33 -21.96
N PRO A 106 10.92 36.09 -22.45
CA PRO A 106 10.60 37.41 -21.92
C PRO A 106 10.28 37.44 -20.42
N GLN A 107 9.67 36.36 -19.91
CA GLN A 107 9.34 36.18 -18.49
C GLN A 107 10.49 35.60 -17.66
N GLY A 108 11.59 35.18 -18.31
CA GLY A 108 12.66 34.41 -17.67
C GLY A 108 12.34 32.90 -17.57
N VAL A 109 13.38 32.08 -17.50
CA VAL A 109 13.23 30.61 -17.41
C VAL A 109 12.72 30.13 -16.04
N CYS A 110 12.90 30.92 -14.99
CA CYS A 110 12.43 30.63 -13.64
C CYS A 110 10.97 31.06 -13.40
N ASP A 111 10.21 31.38 -14.43
CA ASP A 111 8.79 31.71 -14.29
C ASP A 111 7.99 30.50 -13.79
N PRO A 112 7.18 30.63 -12.71
CA PRO A 112 6.41 29.51 -12.15
C PRO A 112 5.49 28.80 -13.14
N SER A 113 5.02 29.48 -14.18
CA SER A 113 4.18 28.88 -15.23
C SER A 113 4.90 27.81 -16.05
N LEU A 114 6.23 27.78 -16.00
CA LEU A 114 7.10 26.81 -16.69
C LEU A 114 7.54 25.65 -15.78
N HIS A 115 7.25 25.71 -14.48
CA HIS A 115 7.52 24.64 -13.54
C HIS A 115 6.68 23.40 -13.84
N LEU A 116 7.10 22.22 -13.35
CA LEU A 116 6.28 21.00 -13.44
C LEU A 116 4.94 21.22 -12.75
N THR A 117 3.90 20.58 -13.26
CA THR A 117 2.60 20.62 -12.59
C THR A 117 2.64 19.73 -11.37
N GLU A 118 2.64 20.33 -10.21
CA GLU A 118 2.63 19.65 -8.92
C GLU A 118 1.27 19.04 -8.61
N LEU A 119 1.27 17.90 -7.97
CA LEU A 119 0.12 17.15 -7.52
C LEU A 119 0.12 17.11 -5.99
N PRO A 120 -1.05 17.05 -5.32
CA PRO A 120 -1.10 16.74 -3.90
C PRO A 120 -0.28 15.50 -3.59
N CYS A 121 0.62 15.59 -2.61
CA CYS A 121 1.50 14.52 -2.21
C CYS A 121 1.72 14.59 -0.71
N GLU A 122 1.47 13.49 -0.01
CA GLU A 122 1.66 13.38 1.43
C GLU A 122 2.34 12.05 1.79
N GLU A 123 3.13 12.06 2.86
CA GLU A 123 3.75 10.85 3.43
C GLU A 123 2.99 10.45 4.69
N TRP A 124 2.70 9.16 4.78
CA TRP A 124 2.00 8.60 5.94
C TRP A 124 2.46 7.17 6.20
N ASN A 125 2.93 6.90 7.42
CA ASN A 125 3.26 5.57 7.92
C ASN A 125 4.11 4.71 6.95
N GLY A 126 5.13 5.32 6.33
CA GLY A 126 6.00 4.63 5.36
C GLY A 126 5.50 4.64 3.91
N TRP A 127 4.34 5.21 3.64
CA TRP A 127 3.74 5.29 2.31
C TRP A 127 3.83 6.70 1.75
N ILE A 128 3.99 6.80 0.43
CA ILE A 128 3.84 8.06 -0.30
C ILE A 128 2.52 7.99 -1.05
N MET A 129 1.64 8.94 -0.74
CA MET A 129 0.32 9.06 -1.34
C MET A 129 0.28 10.31 -2.22
N TYR A 130 -0.40 10.22 -3.37
CA TYR A 130 -0.61 11.37 -4.25
C TYR A 130 -2.04 11.37 -4.80
N SER A 131 -2.47 12.51 -5.35
CA SER A 131 -3.77 12.61 -6.00
C SER A 131 -3.67 13.34 -7.34
N LEU A 132 -4.47 12.92 -8.32
CA LEU A 132 -4.65 13.64 -9.58
C LEU A 132 -5.62 14.84 -9.43
N ASN A 133 -6.33 14.94 -8.30
CA ASN A 133 -7.24 16.02 -7.97
C ASN A 133 -6.53 17.07 -7.11
N PRO A 134 -6.32 18.29 -7.60
CA PRO A 134 -5.70 19.36 -6.80
C PRO A 134 -6.52 19.76 -5.58
N ASP A 135 -7.83 19.52 -5.61
CA ASP A 135 -8.78 19.85 -4.54
C ASP A 135 -9.16 18.61 -3.71
N VAL A 136 -8.32 17.56 -3.67
CA VAL A 136 -8.58 16.38 -2.85
C VAL A 136 -8.62 16.77 -1.37
N ARG A 137 -9.53 16.16 -0.59
CA ARG A 137 -9.55 16.37 0.86
C ARG A 137 -8.22 15.92 1.50
N PRO A 138 -7.77 16.52 2.61
CA PRO A 138 -6.54 16.12 3.29
C PRO A 138 -6.46 14.61 3.51
N LEU A 139 -5.27 14.03 3.43
CA LEU A 139 -5.07 12.58 3.55
C LEU A 139 -5.59 12.03 4.89
N ASP A 140 -5.37 12.76 5.99
CA ASP A 140 -5.86 12.38 7.32
C ASP A 140 -7.39 12.24 7.37
N GLU A 141 -8.11 13.17 6.75
CA GLU A 141 -9.57 13.13 6.68
C GLU A 141 -10.06 12.02 5.76
N TRP A 142 -9.31 11.75 4.68
CA TRP A 142 -9.65 10.68 3.73
C TRP A 142 -9.46 9.30 4.34
N LEU A 143 -8.38 9.08 5.09
CA LEU A 143 -8.10 7.82 5.78
C LEU A 143 -9.08 7.57 6.94
N GLY A 144 -9.54 8.63 7.60
CA GLY A 144 -10.45 8.52 8.73
C GLY A 144 -9.98 7.55 9.81
N PRO A 145 -10.86 6.67 10.35
CA PRO A 145 -10.48 5.74 11.42
C PRO A 145 -9.38 4.74 11.02
N VAL A 146 -9.28 4.40 9.73
CA VAL A 146 -8.28 3.44 9.23
C VAL A 146 -6.86 3.93 9.47
N LYS A 147 -6.63 5.25 9.50
CA LYS A 147 -5.35 5.86 9.84
C LYS A 147 -4.79 5.34 11.17
N ALA A 148 -5.54 5.52 12.24
CA ALA A 148 -5.10 5.11 13.56
C ALA A 148 -4.92 3.58 13.71
N HIS A 149 -5.77 2.80 13.00
CA HIS A 149 -5.63 1.34 13.00
C HIS A 149 -4.31 0.90 12.37
N LEU A 150 -3.94 1.47 11.25
CA LEU A 150 -2.75 1.08 10.50
C LEU A 150 -1.46 1.67 11.09
N GLU A 151 -1.51 2.83 11.73
CA GLU A 151 -0.36 3.42 12.42
C GLU A 151 0.16 2.54 13.56
N ALA A 152 -0.70 1.72 14.17
CA ALA A 152 -0.31 0.79 15.23
C ALA A 152 0.72 -0.26 14.77
N TYR A 153 0.81 -0.55 13.46
CA TYR A 153 1.74 -1.53 12.89
C TYR A 153 3.11 -0.95 12.54
N ASN A 154 3.31 0.37 12.60
CA ASN A 154 4.60 1.02 12.32
C ASN A 154 5.24 0.61 10.98
N PHE A 155 4.49 0.66 9.87
CA PHE A 155 5.01 0.26 8.54
C PHE A 155 6.24 1.06 8.11
N ASP A 156 6.41 2.28 8.60
CA ASP A 156 7.58 3.13 8.38
C ASP A 156 8.89 2.52 8.93
N LYS A 157 8.77 1.57 9.86
CA LYS A 157 9.91 0.85 10.47
C LYS A 157 10.14 -0.54 9.87
N MET A 158 9.30 -0.97 8.91
CA MET A 158 9.41 -2.26 8.26
C MET A 158 10.30 -2.20 7.03
N ASP A 159 11.05 -3.28 6.78
CA ASP A 159 11.82 -3.44 5.56
C ASP A 159 11.00 -4.14 4.47
N LEU A 160 11.11 -3.68 3.23
CA LEU A 160 10.53 -4.35 2.08
C LEU A 160 11.33 -5.61 1.75
N VAL A 161 10.75 -6.79 1.96
CA VAL A 161 11.40 -8.08 1.68
C VAL A 161 11.07 -8.65 0.31
N MET A 162 9.98 -8.22 -0.31
CA MET A 162 9.56 -8.66 -1.64
C MET A 162 8.72 -7.58 -2.35
N ASP A 163 9.04 -7.32 -3.60
CA ASP A 163 8.21 -6.52 -4.52
C ASP A 163 8.01 -7.30 -5.82
N MET A 164 6.75 -7.53 -6.21
CA MET A 164 6.44 -8.21 -7.45
C MET A 164 5.19 -7.62 -8.11
N THR A 165 5.19 -7.61 -9.44
CA THR A 165 4.04 -7.20 -10.24
C THR A 165 3.44 -8.41 -10.96
N VAL A 166 2.14 -8.59 -10.84
CA VAL A 166 1.38 -9.64 -11.51
C VAL A 166 0.26 -9.02 -12.33
N GLU A 167 0.16 -9.38 -13.60
CA GLU A 167 -0.97 -9.00 -14.43
C GLU A 167 -2.11 -10.01 -14.30
N TRP A 168 -3.30 -9.51 -13.95
CA TRP A 168 -4.52 -10.30 -13.87
C TRP A 168 -5.51 -9.89 -14.95
N ASN A 169 -6.01 -10.86 -15.71
CA ASN A 169 -7.01 -10.64 -16.75
C ASN A 169 -8.42 -10.48 -16.16
N CYS A 170 -8.58 -9.58 -15.19
CA CYS A 170 -9.86 -9.31 -14.56
C CYS A 170 -10.02 -7.81 -14.24
N ASN A 171 -11.22 -7.42 -13.87
CA ASN A 171 -11.48 -6.09 -13.32
C ASN A 171 -10.92 -5.99 -11.89
N TRP A 172 -10.37 -4.84 -11.52
CA TRP A 172 -9.79 -4.60 -10.20
C TRP A 172 -10.75 -4.92 -9.03
N LYS A 173 -12.06 -4.72 -9.22
CA LYS A 173 -13.07 -5.05 -8.20
C LYS A 173 -13.13 -6.53 -7.87
N ALA A 174 -12.83 -7.41 -8.84
CA ALA A 174 -12.80 -8.85 -8.57
C ALA A 174 -11.72 -9.23 -7.57
N SER A 175 -10.56 -8.54 -7.60
CA SER A 175 -9.52 -8.71 -6.59
C SER A 175 -9.98 -8.21 -5.22
N VAL A 176 -10.57 -7.01 -5.16
CA VAL A 176 -11.06 -6.45 -3.90
C VAL A 176 -12.17 -7.32 -3.29
N ASP A 177 -13.12 -7.78 -4.12
CA ASP A 177 -14.23 -8.61 -3.67
C ASP A 177 -13.74 -9.93 -3.05
N ALA A 178 -12.74 -10.58 -3.66
CA ALA A 178 -12.21 -11.85 -3.19
C ALA A 178 -11.53 -11.78 -1.81
N PHE A 179 -11.05 -10.60 -1.41
CA PHE A 179 -10.42 -10.38 -0.12
C PHE A 179 -11.35 -9.75 0.93
N ASN A 180 -12.64 -9.67 0.66
CA ASN A 180 -13.62 -9.12 1.59
C ASN A 180 -14.71 -10.13 2.00
N GLU A 181 -14.44 -11.42 1.83
CA GLU A 181 -15.34 -12.50 2.23
C GLU A 181 -14.56 -13.81 2.42
N THR A 182 -15.08 -14.72 3.24
CA THR A 182 -14.54 -16.06 3.43
C THR A 182 -15.41 -17.16 2.78
N TYR A 183 -16.49 -16.77 2.11
CA TYR A 183 -17.44 -17.75 1.56
C TYR A 183 -16.81 -18.69 0.53
N HIS A 184 -15.84 -18.18 -0.25
CA HIS A 184 -15.08 -18.98 -1.22
C HIS A 184 -14.06 -19.91 -0.58
N VAL A 185 -13.62 -19.63 0.65
CA VAL A 185 -12.53 -20.37 1.31
C VAL A 185 -12.84 -21.87 1.40
N TRP A 186 -14.05 -22.22 1.81
CA TRP A 186 -14.50 -23.60 1.87
C TRP A 186 -14.34 -24.38 0.55
N GLY A 187 -14.62 -23.75 -0.57
CA GLY A 187 -14.58 -24.39 -1.88
C GLY A 187 -13.22 -24.28 -2.59
N THR A 188 -12.53 -23.17 -2.40
CA THR A 188 -11.31 -22.82 -3.14
C THR A 188 -10.05 -23.10 -2.33
N HIS A 189 -10.11 -22.94 -1.01
CA HIS A 189 -8.99 -23.05 -0.09
C HIS A 189 -9.26 -24.00 1.08
N PRO A 190 -9.67 -25.27 0.84
CA PRO A 190 -10.03 -26.18 1.91
C PRO A 190 -8.86 -26.47 2.87
N GLN A 191 -7.61 -26.24 2.44
CA GLN A 191 -6.41 -26.37 3.27
C GLN A 191 -6.33 -25.33 4.40
N LEU A 192 -7.15 -24.27 4.37
CA LEU A 192 -7.18 -23.28 5.44
C LEU A 192 -8.10 -23.66 6.60
N MET A 193 -8.96 -24.66 6.41
CA MET A 193 -10.03 -25.01 7.34
C MET A 193 -9.55 -25.53 8.69
N ASP A 194 -8.34 -26.05 8.79
CA ASP A 194 -7.78 -26.55 10.05
C ASP A 194 -7.09 -25.49 10.91
N TRP A 195 -7.00 -24.24 10.41
CA TRP A 195 -6.35 -23.14 11.14
C TRP A 195 -6.97 -21.76 10.97
N LEU A 196 -8.08 -21.63 10.23
CA LEU A 196 -8.78 -20.39 9.96
C LEU A 196 -10.28 -20.55 10.26
N ASP A 197 -10.86 -19.66 11.08
CA ASP A 197 -12.29 -19.60 11.31
C ASP A 197 -12.99 -18.77 10.23
N ASP A 198 -13.58 -19.44 9.27
CA ASP A 198 -14.25 -18.83 8.13
C ASP A 198 -15.71 -18.39 8.42
N GLN A 199 -16.20 -18.59 9.63
CA GLN A 199 -17.60 -18.28 9.99
C GLN A 199 -17.75 -17.13 10.99
N ASN A 200 -16.81 -16.99 11.93
CA ASN A 200 -16.85 -15.92 12.92
C ASN A 200 -16.00 -14.71 12.50
N VAL A 201 -16.21 -14.29 11.28
CA VAL A 201 -15.53 -13.12 10.69
C VAL A 201 -16.24 -11.81 11.07
N GLN A 202 -15.51 -10.72 11.12
CA GLN A 202 -16.05 -9.39 11.36
C GLN A 202 -15.78 -8.48 10.17
N ILE A 203 -16.78 -7.68 9.78
CA ILE A 203 -16.63 -6.66 8.73
C ILE A 203 -16.98 -5.30 9.34
N ASP A 204 -16.03 -4.37 9.29
CA ASP A 204 -16.24 -2.99 9.67
C ASP A 204 -16.29 -2.11 8.42
N LEU A 205 -17.36 -1.34 8.29
CA LEU A 205 -17.54 -0.39 7.20
C LEU A 205 -17.28 1.03 7.72
N TYR A 206 -16.34 1.71 7.11
CA TYR A 206 -16.06 3.13 7.31
C TYR A 206 -16.62 3.93 6.12
N ASP A 207 -16.42 5.23 6.08
CA ASP A 207 -16.98 6.09 5.01
C ASP A 207 -16.77 5.49 3.59
N ILE A 208 -15.52 5.28 3.22
CA ILE A 208 -15.15 4.72 1.90
C ILE A 208 -14.20 3.52 2.02
N HIS A 209 -13.74 3.19 3.20
CA HIS A 209 -12.83 2.09 3.48
C HIS A 209 -13.56 0.98 4.21
N ASN A 210 -12.94 -0.19 4.28
CA ASN A 210 -13.41 -1.26 5.15
C ASN A 210 -12.25 -2.00 5.80
N ARG A 211 -12.60 -2.77 6.83
CA ARG A 211 -11.73 -3.74 7.47
C ARG A 211 -12.47 -5.05 7.59
N TYR A 212 -11.78 -6.13 7.26
CA TYR A 212 -12.28 -7.48 7.35
C TYR A 212 -11.35 -8.28 8.26
N LEU A 213 -11.90 -8.91 9.30
CA LEU A 213 -11.16 -9.64 10.30
C LEU A 213 -11.51 -11.11 10.20
N VAL A 214 -10.47 -11.95 10.16
CA VAL A 214 -10.60 -13.40 10.13
C VAL A 214 -9.76 -13.99 11.26
N PRO A 215 -10.35 -14.73 12.22
CA PRO A 215 -9.59 -15.40 13.26
C PRO A 215 -8.68 -16.48 12.69
N PHE A 216 -7.38 -16.38 12.95
CA PHE A 216 -6.38 -17.38 12.60
C PHE A 216 -5.90 -18.14 13.85
N GLY A 217 -5.26 -19.28 13.63
CA GLY A 217 -4.76 -20.14 14.71
C GLY A 217 -5.84 -20.97 15.41
N VAL A 218 -7.04 -21.05 14.81
CA VAL A 218 -8.14 -21.89 15.27
C VAL A 218 -8.77 -22.61 14.06
N PRO A 219 -9.24 -23.86 14.19
CA PRO A 219 -9.91 -24.54 13.11
C PRO A 219 -11.31 -23.92 12.84
N SER A 220 -11.77 -24.05 11.60
CA SER A 220 -13.11 -23.67 11.18
C SER A 220 -14.17 -24.39 12.02
N PRO A 221 -15.23 -23.71 12.50
CA PRO A 221 -16.29 -24.34 13.31
C PRO A 221 -17.26 -25.21 12.49
N ARG A 222 -16.93 -25.53 11.24
CA ARG A 222 -17.77 -26.38 10.39
C ARG A 222 -17.83 -27.82 10.92
N PRO A 223 -19.00 -28.49 10.85
CA PRO A 223 -19.22 -29.79 11.52
C PRO A 223 -18.28 -30.94 11.13
N HIS A 224 -17.62 -30.84 9.97
CA HIS A 224 -16.70 -31.87 9.47
C HIS A 224 -15.23 -31.58 9.78
N ILE A 225 -14.95 -30.46 10.46
CA ILE A 225 -13.62 -30.08 10.91
C ILE A 225 -13.47 -30.46 12.39
N ASP A 226 -12.42 -31.19 12.72
CA ASP A 226 -12.13 -31.55 14.09
C ASP A 226 -11.62 -30.35 14.88
N GLN A 227 -12.26 -30.05 15.99
CA GLN A 227 -11.98 -28.87 16.81
C GLN A 227 -10.88 -29.10 17.83
N GLU A 228 -10.49 -30.37 18.07
CA GLU A 228 -9.51 -30.72 19.09
C GLU A 228 -8.14 -31.07 18.50
N VAL A 229 -8.14 -31.58 17.26
CA VAL A 229 -6.92 -32.06 16.60
C VAL A 229 -6.17 -30.92 15.94
N ILE A 230 -4.89 -30.80 16.25
CA ILE A 230 -3.98 -29.89 15.54
C ILE A 230 -3.72 -30.49 14.15
N GLY A 231 -4.29 -29.85 13.14
CA GLY A 231 -4.12 -30.28 11.74
C GLY A 231 -2.78 -29.84 11.16
N PRO A 232 -2.36 -30.41 10.03
CA PRO A 232 -1.01 -30.17 9.48
C PRO A 232 -0.74 -28.71 9.10
N ASN A 233 -1.76 -27.96 8.69
CA ASN A 233 -1.57 -26.56 8.36
C ASN A 233 -1.55 -25.68 9.61
N LEU A 234 -2.28 -26.04 10.66
CA LEU A 234 -2.18 -25.40 11.97
C LEU A 234 -0.80 -25.63 12.59
N GLU A 235 -0.22 -26.84 12.46
CA GLU A 235 1.17 -27.09 12.89
C GLU A 235 2.14 -26.13 12.21
N VAL A 236 2.05 -26.00 10.88
CA VAL A 236 2.91 -25.07 10.11
C VAL A 236 2.71 -23.62 10.57
N TYR A 237 1.46 -23.21 10.80
CA TYR A 237 1.17 -21.87 11.28
C TYR A 237 1.72 -21.62 12.69
N MET A 238 1.64 -22.60 13.59
CA MET A 238 2.24 -22.54 14.92
C MET A 238 3.77 -22.39 14.83
N GLU A 239 4.44 -23.21 14.02
CA GLU A 239 5.90 -23.15 13.83
C GLU A 239 6.36 -21.79 13.29
N GLN A 240 5.67 -21.26 12.31
CA GLN A 240 5.95 -19.93 11.73
C GLN A 240 5.84 -18.82 12.76
N ASN A 241 4.95 -19.00 13.75
CA ASN A 241 4.69 -18.03 14.80
C ASN A 241 5.41 -18.33 16.12
N GLY A 242 6.40 -19.22 16.10
CA GLY A 242 7.28 -19.45 17.24
C GLY A 242 6.80 -20.47 18.26
N VAL A 243 5.76 -21.25 17.93
CA VAL A 243 5.24 -22.33 18.77
C VAL A 243 5.64 -23.68 18.18
N ASP A 244 6.47 -24.48 18.88
CA ASP A 244 6.78 -25.84 18.44
C ASP A 244 5.58 -26.77 18.75
N PRO A 245 4.89 -27.34 17.74
CA PRO A 245 3.75 -28.22 17.94
C PRO A 245 4.08 -29.49 18.74
N LYS A 246 5.35 -29.94 18.70
CA LYS A 246 5.78 -31.15 19.43
C LYS A 246 5.85 -30.92 20.94
N ASP A 247 6.17 -29.72 21.36
CA ASP A 247 6.24 -29.32 22.77
C ASP A 247 4.94 -28.76 23.31
N PHE A 248 4.03 -28.38 22.42
CA PHE A 248 2.73 -27.85 22.79
C PHE A 248 1.83 -28.95 23.40
N LYS A 249 1.21 -28.67 24.55
CA LYS A 249 0.38 -29.62 25.30
C LYS A 249 -1.12 -29.36 25.24
N GLY A 250 -1.51 -28.30 24.52
CA GLY A 250 -2.91 -27.95 24.31
C GLY A 250 -3.52 -28.66 23.09
N ASN A 251 -4.76 -28.32 22.79
CA ASN A 251 -5.48 -28.75 21.61
C ASN A 251 -5.55 -27.63 20.56
N ALA A 252 -6.22 -27.86 19.42
CA ALA A 252 -6.31 -26.91 18.33
C ALA A 252 -6.98 -25.57 18.75
N GLN A 253 -7.94 -25.61 19.69
CA GLN A 253 -8.61 -24.41 20.19
C GLN A 253 -7.70 -23.51 21.06
N GLU A 254 -6.65 -24.09 21.64
CA GLU A 254 -5.69 -23.38 22.50
C GLU A 254 -4.48 -22.82 21.72
N ALA A 255 -4.29 -23.27 20.45
CA ALA A 255 -3.15 -22.92 19.61
C ALA A 255 -3.05 -21.40 19.39
N ARG A 256 -4.19 -20.74 19.10
CA ARG A 256 -4.23 -19.26 18.90
C ARG A 256 -3.65 -18.49 20.09
N ARG A 257 -3.99 -18.90 21.32
CA ARG A 257 -3.45 -18.23 22.51
C ARG A 257 -1.95 -18.46 22.68
N ALA A 258 -1.48 -19.65 22.37
CA ALA A 258 -0.04 -19.95 22.39
C ALA A 258 0.73 -19.09 21.36
N ILE A 259 0.20 -18.92 20.16
CA ILE A 259 0.75 -18.05 19.11
C ILE A 259 0.83 -16.60 19.60
N GLN A 260 -0.25 -16.07 20.16
CA GLN A 260 -0.29 -14.68 20.67
C GLN A 260 0.79 -14.43 21.74
N LEU A 261 0.99 -15.39 22.64
CA LEU A 261 2.04 -15.30 23.66
C LEU A 261 3.44 -15.37 23.06
N ALA A 262 3.67 -16.31 22.14
CA ALA A 262 4.96 -16.46 21.47
C ALA A 262 5.32 -15.20 20.64
N GLN A 263 4.36 -14.58 19.99
CA GLN A 263 4.59 -13.32 19.26
C GLN A 263 4.96 -12.16 20.22
N ARG A 264 4.37 -12.08 21.43
CA ARG A 264 4.77 -11.10 22.43
C ARG A 264 6.21 -11.32 22.91
N GLU A 265 6.55 -12.57 23.26
CA GLU A 265 7.90 -12.93 23.68
C GLU A 265 8.93 -12.61 22.61
N ARG A 266 8.62 -12.99 21.34
CA ARG A 266 9.50 -12.70 20.22
C ARG A 266 9.68 -11.20 19.96
N ALA A 267 8.61 -10.39 20.12
CA ALA A 267 8.71 -8.96 20.00
C ALA A 267 9.67 -8.36 21.04
N ASP A 268 9.59 -8.81 22.29
CA ASP A 268 10.48 -8.38 23.36
C ASP A 268 11.94 -8.76 23.06
N GLU A 269 12.20 -9.99 22.61
CA GLU A 269 13.52 -10.49 22.23
C GLU A 269 14.15 -9.71 21.07
N MET A 270 13.32 -9.35 20.06
CA MET A 270 13.76 -8.65 18.86
C MET A 270 13.76 -7.14 19.00
N GLY A 271 13.21 -6.62 20.10
CA GLY A 271 13.06 -5.18 20.33
C GLY A 271 11.99 -4.54 19.43
N TRP A 272 11.00 -5.30 19.00
CA TRP A 272 9.86 -4.78 18.23
C TRP A 272 8.82 -4.15 19.16
N ASP A 273 8.27 -3.03 18.75
CA ASP A 273 7.24 -2.34 19.51
C ASP A 273 5.83 -2.80 19.10
N PHE A 274 5.31 -3.80 19.81
CA PHE A 274 3.93 -4.29 19.67
C PHE A 274 2.99 -3.74 20.76
N SER A 275 3.41 -2.69 21.49
CA SER A 275 2.63 -2.13 22.60
C SER A 275 1.24 -1.61 22.20
N ASN A 276 1.10 -1.15 20.94
CA ASN A 276 -0.14 -0.63 20.39
C ASN A 276 -1.02 -1.69 19.72
N LEU A 277 -0.55 -2.94 19.65
CA LEU A 277 -1.31 -4.06 19.09
C LEU A 277 -1.99 -4.85 20.19
N ASN A 278 -3.26 -5.20 20.02
CA ASN A 278 -3.93 -6.16 20.89
C ASN A 278 -3.53 -7.60 20.52
N ASP A 279 -3.94 -8.59 21.32
CA ASP A 279 -3.54 -9.97 21.10
C ASP A 279 -4.13 -10.56 19.78
N ASP A 280 -5.34 -10.14 19.41
CA ASP A 280 -5.97 -10.59 18.16
C ASP A 280 -5.19 -10.09 16.93
N GLN A 281 -4.64 -8.87 16.99
CA GLN A 281 -3.80 -8.33 15.91
C GLN A 281 -2.45 -9.05 15.75
N LEU A 282 -2.08 -9.91 16.69
CA LEU A 282 -0.86 -10.73 16.61
C LEU A 282 -1.10 -12.13 16.04
N SER A 283 -2.35 -12.51 15.85
CA SER A 283 -2.69 -13.86 15.36
C SER A 283 -3.66 -13.86 14.19
N ASP A 284 -4.51 -12.84 14.07
CA ASP A 284 -5.61 -12.84 13.11
C ASP A 284 -5.25 -12.05 11.84
N ASP A 285 -5.89 -12.37 10.75
CA ASP A 285 -5.81 -11.55 9.54
C ASP A 285 -6.71 -10.32 9.67
N TYR A 286 -6.08 -9.16 9.75
CA TYR A 286 -6.74 -7.87 9.66
C TYR A 286 -6.57 -7.34 8.24
N HIS A 287 -7.52 -7.64 7.40
CA HIS A 287 -7.52 -7.21 6.01
C HIS A 287 -8.17 -5.83 5.88
N TYR A 288 -7.39 -4.83 5.50
CA TYR A 288 -7.89 -3.49 5.22
C TYR A 288 -8.02 -3.26 3.72
N CYS A 289 -9.15 -2.76 3.29
CA CYS A 289 -9.32 -2.17 1.98
C CYS A 289 -9.28 -0.64 2.12
N VAL A 290 -8.13 -0.05 1.82
CA VAL A 290 -7.98 1.41 1.67
C VAL A 290 -8.39 1.74 0.25
N PHE A 291 -9.68 2.03 0.10
CA PHE A 291 -10.33 2.18 -1.21
C PHE A 291 -9.58 3.18 -2.12
N PRO A 292 -9.44 2.87 -3.41
CA PRO A 292 -10.00 1.71 -4.11
C PRO A 292 -9.01 0.56 -4.33
N ASN A 293 -7.70 0.78 -4.20
CA ASN A 293 -6.69 -0.09 -4.79
C ASN A 293 -5.56 -0.49 -3.85
N VAL A 294 -5.68 -0.20 -2.57
CA VAL A 294 -4.71 -0.67 -1.58
C VAL A 294 -5.40 -1.66 -0.66
N THR A 295 -4.92 -2.88 -0.65
CA THR A 295 -5.31 -3.92 0.30
C THR A 295 -4.11 -4.26 1.17
N LEU A 296 -4.32 -4.34 2.46
CA LEU A 296 -3.29 -4.60 3.46
C LEU A 296 -3.74 -5.75 4.34
N ASN A 297 -2.99 -6.82 4.35
CA ASN A 297 -3.13 -7.91 5.30
C ASN A 297 -2.06 -7.74 6.38
N THR A 298 -2.49 -7.69 7.62
CA THR A 298 -1.60 -7.55 8.77
C THR A 298 -1.79 -8.76 9.67
N HIS A 299 -0.81 -9.65 9.69
CA HIS A 299 -0.78 -10.85 10.54
C HIS A 299 0.67 -11.34 10.73
#